data_ec1d69c00b4ad94ac86c675226859c4d
#
_entry.id   ec1d69c00b4ad94ac86c675226859c4d
#
_cell.length_a   1.000
_cell.length_b   1.000
_cell.length_c   1.000
_cell.angle_alpha   90.00
_cell.angle_beta   90.00
_cell.angle_gamma   90.00
#
_symmetry.space_group_name_H-M   'P 1'
#
loop_
_entity.id
_entity.type
_entity.pdbx_description
1 polymer ?
#
loop_
_entity_poly.entity_id
_entity_poly.type
_entity_poly.pdbx_seq_one_letter_code
_entity_poly.pdbx_strand_id
1 'polypeptide(L)'
;INNEDAEDFEDNSLLKEVNTPESELMSKQIAQTVSKSLDALPEELRSAIVLREIDGLSYEEIASIMNCPVGTVRSRIFRAREAISEQLRPLLGTSKDRRW
;
A
#
# COMPACT_ATOMS: atom_id res chain seq x y z
N ILE A 1 -22.57 12.78 -3.64
CA ILE A 1 -23.01 11.47 -3.46
C ILE A 1 -23.29 10.75 -4.73
N ASN A 2 -24.02 11.38 -5.58
CA ASN A 2 -24.24 10.77 -6.89
C ASN A 2 -22.94 10.59 -7.62
N ASN A 3 -22.02 11.51 -7.42
CA ASN A 3 -20.73 11.35 -8.05
C ASN A 3 -20.02 10.13 -7.54
N GLU A 4 -20.14 9.89 -6.26
CA GLU A 4 -19.51 8.72 -5.71
C GLU A 4 -20.11 7.45 -6.26
N ASP A 5 -21.42 7.47 -6.40
CA ASP A 5 -22.07 6.30 -6.97
C ASP A 5 -21.61 6.06 -8.39
N ALA A 6 -21.49 7.13 -9.14
CA ALA A 6 -21.04 7.01 -10.52
C ALA A 6 -19.63 6.47 -10.58
N GLU A 7 -18.78 6.95 -9.71
CA GLU A 7 -17.41 6.48 -9.68
C GLU A 7 -17.35 5.01 -9.32
N ASP A 8 -18.14 4.62 -8.35
CA ASP A 8 -18.17 3.22 -7.95
C ASP A 8 -18.60 2.36 -9.10
N PHE A 9 -19.58 2.83 -9.83
CA PHE A 9 -20.06 2.08 -10.97
C PHE A 9 -18.99 1.91 -12.02
N GLU A 10 -18.24 2.97 -12.27
CA GLU A 10 -17.17 2.89 -13.24
C GLU A 10 -16.08 1.96 -12.78
N ASP A 11 -15.77 2.00 -11.50
CA ASP A 11 -14.76 1.12 -10.96
C ASP A 11 -15.17 -0.32 -11.13
N ASN A 12 -16.42 -0.63 -10.89
CA ASN A 12 -16.89 -1.98 -11.07
C ASN A 12 -16.73 -2.42 -12.51
N SER A 13 -16.98 -1.51 -13.42
CA SER A 13 -16.83 -1.82 -14.83
C SER A 13 -15.39 -2.19 -15.15
N LEU A 14 -14.47 -1.40 -14.65
CA LEU A 14 -13.05 -1.66 -14.87
C LEU A 14 -12.65 -2.99 -14.25
N LEU A 15 -13.14 -3.25 -13.05
CA LEU A 15 -12.81 -4.51 -12.40
C LEU A 15 -13.29 -5.69 -13.21
N LYS A 16 -14.45 -5.57 -13.80
CA LYS A 16 -14.93 -6.65 -14.62
C LYS A 16 -14.05 -6.90 -15.82
N GLU A 17 -13.58 -5.82 -16.41
CA GLU A 17 -12.75 -5.96 -17.58
C GLU A 17 -11.42 -6.62 -17.25
N VAL A 18 -10.86 -6.28 -16.10
CA VAL A 18 -9.57 -6.84 -15.73
C VAL A 18 -9.69 -8.07 -14.86
N ASN A 19 -10.91 -8.49 -14.58
CA ASN A 19 -11.11 -9.62 -13.69
C ASN A 19 -11.03 -10.92 -14.45
N THR A 20 -9.86 -11.22 -14.96
CA THR A 20 -9.59 -12.46 -15.64
C THR A 20 -8.83 -13.37 -14.69
N PRO A 21 -8.73 -14.66 -14.99
CA PRO A 21 -7.93 -15.54 -14.15
C PRO A 21 -6.50 -15.03 -13.96
N GLU A 22 -5.93 -14.46 -15.01
CA GLU A 22 -4.57 -13.96 -14.90
C GLU A 22 -4.49 -12.76 -13.97
N SER A 23 -5.42 -11.82 -14.10
CA SER A 23 -5.38 -10.65 -13.26
C SER A 23 -5.74 -10.99 -11.83
N GLU A 24 -6.61 -11.98 -11.63
CA GLU A 24 -6.89 -12.40 -10.27
C GLU A 24 -5.69 -13.03 -9.62
N LEU A 25 -4.94 -13.83 -10.37
CA LEU A 25 -3.72 -14.42 -9.85
C LEU A 25 -2.71 -13.35 -9.50
N MET A 26 -2.56 -12.36 -10.38
CA MET A 26 -1.63 -11.28 -10.12
C MET A 26 -2.03 -10.49 -8.87
N SER A 27 -3.30 -10.21 -8.72
CA SER A 27 -3.77 -9.50 -7.54
C SER A 27 -3.47 -10.28 -6.28
N LYS A 28 -3.65 -11.59 -6.34
CA LYS A 28 -3.36 -12.43 -5.19
C LYS A 28 -1.87 -12.41 -4.87
N GLN A 29 -1.04 -12.47 -5.89
CA GLN A 29 0.40 -12.42 -5.68
C GLN A 29 0.83 -11.11 -5.07
N ILE A 30 0.24 -10.01 -5.54
CA ILE A 30 0.56 -8.70 -4.99
C ILE A 30 0.16 -8.64 -3.52
N ALA A 31 -1.06 -9.10 -3.22
CA ALA A 31 -1.52 -9.07 -1.84
C ALA A 31 -0.65 -9.91 -0.93
N GLN A 32 -0.24 -11.07 -1.39
CA GLN A 32 0.61 -11.92 -0.61
C GLN A 32 1.98 -11.30 -0.40
N THR A 33 2.51 -10.66 -1.43
CA THR A 33 3.80 -10.02 -1.32
C THR A 33 3.75 -8.85 -0.35
N VAL A 34 2.69 -8.06 -0.41
CA VAL A 34 2.53 -6.96 0.54
C VAL A 34 2.46 -7.50 1.96
N SER A 35 1.68 -8.55 2.17
CA SER A 35 1.54 -9.12 3.51
C SER A 35 2.88 -9.63 4.03
N LYS A 36 3.62 -10.34 3.20
CA LYS A 36 4.92 -10.83 3.62
C LYS A 36 5.89 -9.69 3.87
N SER A 37 5.83 -8.66 3.04
CA SER A 37 6.71 -7.52 3.20
C SER A 37 6.43 -6.81 4.51
N LEU A 38 5.16 -6.66 4.85
CA LEU A 38 4.80 -6.05 6.12
C LEU A 38 5.34 -6.86 7.29
N ASP A 39 5.17 -8.19 7.21
CA ASP A 39 5.64 -9.04 8.29
C ASP A 39 7.15 -8.97 8.46
N ALA A 40 7.85 -8.73 7.38
CA ALA A 40 9.31 -8.67 7.42
C ALA A 40 9.84 -7.33 7.89
N LEU A 41 9.01 -6.30 7.98
CA LEU A 41 9.47 -5.00 8.41
C LEU A 41 9.82 -5.00 9.89
N PRO A 42 10.80 -4.19 10.27
CA PRO A 42 11.00 -3.93 11.70
C PRO A 42 9.69 -3.42 12.29
N GLU A 43 9.48 -3.72 13.55
CA GLU A 43 8.21 -3.42 14.17
C GLU A 43 7.86 -1.94 14.07
N GLU A 44 8.83 -1.07 14.23
CA GLU A 44 8.56 0.36 14.20
C GLU A 44 8.06 0.81 12.85
N LEU A 45 8.62 0.25 11.79
CA LEU A 45 8.17 0.59 10.44
C LEU A 45 6.81 0.00 10.17
N ARG A 46 6.60 -1.24 10.59
CA ARG A 46 5.32 -1.89 10.37
C ARG A 46 4.21 -1.14 11.09
N SER A 47 4.45 -0.80 12.36
CA SER A 47 3.43 -0.09 13.11
C SER A 47 3.08 1.24 12.49
N ALA A 48 4.09 1.98 12.05
CA ALA A 48 3.83 3.31 11.48
C ALA A 48 3.00 3.20 10.21
N ILE A 49 3.37 2.27 9.32
CA ILE A 49 2.66 2.21 8.05
C ILE A 49 1.27 1.62 8.21
N VAL A 50 1.09 0.69 9.14
CA VAL A 50 -0.24 0.13 9.38
C VAL A 50 -1.15 1.20 9.97
N LEU A 51 -0.67 1.98 10.91
CA LEU A 51 -1.49 3.04 11.48
C LEU A 51 -1.87 4.07 10.43
N ARG A 52 -1.00 4.32 9.49
CA ARG A 52 -1.28 5.30 8.46
C ARG A 52 -2.17 4.75 7.36
N GLU A 53 -1.82 3.61 6.81
CA GLU A 53 -2.49 3.13 5.61
C GLU A 53 -3.75 2.33 5.90
N ILE A 54 -3.77 1.63 7.01
CA ILE A 54 -4.92 0.80 7.32
C ILE A 54 -5.88 1.50 8.26
N ASP A 55 -5.34 2.09 9.31
CA ASP A 55 -6.16 2.79 10.28
C ASP A 55 -6.48 4.23 9.89
N GLY A 56 -5.73 4.78 8.94
CA GLY A 56 -6.05 6.10 8.42
C GLY A 56 -5.72 7.26 9.34
N LEU A 57 -4.79 7.07 10.26
CA LEU A 57 -4.47 8.11 11.22
C LEU A 57 -3.57 9.18 10.62
N SER A 58 -3.64 10.36 11.20
CA SER A 58 -2.76 11.44 10.81
C SER A 58 -1.36 11.20 11.35
N TYR A 59 -0.39 11.90 10.78
CA TYR A 59 0.97 11.78 11.27
C TYR A 59 1.06 12.18 12.73
N GLU A 60 0.30 13.21 13.12
CA GLU A 60 0.33 13.67 14.51
C GLU A 60 -0.25 12.61 15.44
N GLU A 61 -1.31 11.97 15.01
CA GLU A 61 -1.90 10.92 15.81
C GLU A 61 -0.95 9.74 15.97
N ILE A 62 -0.30 9.38 14.88
CA ILE A 62 0.66 8.29 14.92
C ILE A 62 1.83 8.65 15.84
N ALA A 63 2.31 9.88 15.72
CA ALA A 63 3.42 10.33 16.57
C ALA A 63 3.03 10.22 18.03
N SER A 64 1.81 10.56 18.34
CA SER A 64 1.34 10.48 19.71
C SER A 64 1.29 9.04 20.18
N ILE A 65 0.76 8.16 19.36
CA ILE A 65 0.66 6.75 19.71
C ILE A 65 2.02 6.11 19.86
N MET A 66 2.94 6.42 18.96
CA MET A 66 4.25 5.81 18.97
C MET A 66 5.24 6.57 19.84
N ASN A 67 4.79 7.69 20.40
CA ASN A 67 5.61 8.48 21.32
C ASN A 67 6.91 8.91 20.65
N CYS A 68 6.81 9.51 19.49
CA CYS A 68 7.97 9.98 18.76
C CYS A 68 7.60 11.23 17.96
N PRO A 69 8.59 11.96 17.47
CA PRO A 69 8.32 13.17 16.69
C PRO A 69 7.63 12.82 15.35
N VAL A 70 6.89 13.79 14.84
CA VAL A 70 6.21 13.62 13.56
C VAL A 70 7.21 13.32 12.44
N GLY A 71 8.38 13.97 12.48
CA GLY A 71 9.38 13.69 11.46
C GLY A 71 9.82 12.25 11.47
N THR A 72 9.89 11.65 12.65
CA THR A 72 10.25 10.25 12.75
C THR A 72 9.16 9.37 12.13
N VAL A 73 7.89 9.75 12.32
CA VAL A 73 6.80 9.01 11.71
C VAL A 73 6.94 9.05 10.20
N ARG A 74 7.20 10.22 9.65
CA ARG A 74 7.35 10.34 8.21
C ARG A 74 8.48 9.46 7.68
N SER A 75 9.60 9.48 8.36
CA SER A 75 10.75 8.66 7.95
C SER A 75 10.40 7.19 7.99
N ARG A 76 9.74 6.76 9.04
CA ARG A 76 9.39 5.36 9.18
C ARG A 76 8.43 4.92 8.09
N ILE A 77 7.44 5.75 7.79
CA ILE A 77 6.47 5.42 6.75
C ILE A 77 7.17 5.38 5.39
N PHE A 78 8.06 6.32 5.14
CA PHE A 78 8.79 6.35 3.89
C PHE A 78 9.62 5.08 3.71
N ARG A 79 10.34 4.69 4.76
CA ARG A 79 11.16 3.50 4.68
C ARG A 79 10.32 2.25 4.52
N ALA A 80 9.17 2.20 5.21
CA ALA A 80 8.29 1.06 5.08
C ALA A 80 7.78 0.93 3.65
N ARG A 81 7.38 2.05 3.07
CA ARG A 81 6.89 2.02 1.70
C ARG A 81 7.97 1.60 0.73
N GLU A 82 9.18 2.07 0.96
CA GLU A 82 10.29 1.70 0.10
C GLU A 82 10.56 0.21 0.17
N ALA A 83 10.54 -0.35 1.35
CA ALA A 83 10.81 -1.77 1.50
C ALA A 83 9.75 -2.60 0.80
N ILE A 84 8.50 -2.18 0.93
CA ILE A 84 7.42 -2.91 0.28
C ILE A 84 7.52 -2.77 -1.24
N SER A 85 7.84 -1.58 -1.71
CA SER A 85 8.01 -1.36 -3.14
C SER A 85 9.10 -2.23 -3.72
N GLU A 86 10.19 -2.39 -2.98
CA GLU A 86 11.27 -3.24 -3.45
C GLU A 86 10.79 -4.66 -3.66
N GLN A 87 9.95 -5.15 -2.77
CA GLN A 87 9.45 -6.51 -2.90
C GLN A 87 8.44 -6.65 -4.03
N LEU A 88 7.73 -5.57 -4.32
CA LEU A 88 6.76 -5.60 -5.40
C LEU A 88 7.38 -5.43 -6.78
N ARG A 89 8.57 -4.88 -6.83
CA ARG A 89 9.18 -4.55 -8.10
C ARG A 89 9.25 -5.73 -9.06
N PRO A 90 9.63 -6.93 -8.62
CA PRO A 90 9.65 -8.06 -9.56
C PRO A 90 8.29 -8.37 -10.16
N LEU A 91 7.22 -8.19 -9.40
CA LEU A 91 5.88 -8.45 -9.91
C LEU A 91 5.43 -7.36 -10.86
N LEU A 92 5.90 -6.14 -10.63
CA LEU A 92 5.52 -5.01 -11.45
C LEU A 92 6.68 -4.57 -12.34
N GLY A 93 7.52 -5.52 -12.72
CA GLY A 93 8.79 -5.21 -13.34
C GLY A 93 8.71 -4.30 -14.53
N THR A 94 7.67 -4.42 -15.31
CA THR A 94 7.57 -3.61 -16.50
C THR A 94 7.48 -2.14 -16.18
N SER A 95 6.84 -1.79 -15.08
CA SER A 95 6.67 -0.38 -14.80
C SER A 95 8.00 0.29 -14.48
N LYS A 96 8.95 -0.45 -13.91
CA LYS A 96 10.19 0.19 -13.63
C LYS A 96 11.00 0.42 -14.87
N ASP A 97 10.80 -0.38 -15.85
CA ASP A 97 11.52 -0.16 -17.10
C ASP A 97 11.12 1.12 -17.76
N ARG A 98 9.92 1.51 -17.55
CA ARG A 98 9.51 2.59 -18.15
C ARG A 98 9.59 3.76 -17.43
N ARG A 99 9.99 3.88 -16.49
CA ARG A 99 9.99 4.77 -15.80
C ARG A 99 10.49 5.52 -16.13
N TRP A 100 10.70 5.43 -16.59
CA TRP A 100 11.06 6.27 -16.87
C TRP A 100 11.50 6.98 -16.71
#